data_7a4e6f809ce75ae7991a603bae550c42
#
_entry.id   7a4e6f809ce75ae7991a603bae550c42
#
_cell.length_a   1.000
_cell.length_b   1.000
_cell.length_c   1.000
_cell.angle_alpha   90.00
_cell.angle_beta   90.00
_cell.angle_gamma   90.00
#
_symmetry.space_group_name_H-M   'P 1'
#
loop_
_entity.id
_entity.type
_entity.pdbx_description
1 polymer ?
#
loop_
_entity_poly.entity_id
_entity_poly.type
_entity_poly.pdbx_seq_one_letter_code
_entity_poly.pdbx_strand_id
1 'polypeptide(L)'
;MTRGYIVIAQNNDTTDYLEQAYALALNLKLTQSKVNSLTVCVDGKTKKLLKAKHKEAFDNIVDIPWQDDAKEQDWKINNKWKYYYMTPYDETVILDTDMMFPTDVSHWWDIMSQRDVWATTKVRTYRGEIVTSNFYRKYFAANNLPNVYTA
;
A
#
# COMPACT_ATOMS: atom_id res chain seq x y z
N MET A 1 0.01 10.45 18.57
CA MET A 1 0.63 10.02 17.30
C MET A 1 -0.23 8.92 16.73
N THR A 2 -0.85 9.16 15.59
CA THR A 2 -1.76 8.24 14.91
C THR A 2 -0.98 7.34 13.96
N ARG A 3 -1.36 6.05 13.89
CA ARG A 3 -0.70 5.03 13.06
C ARG A 3 -1.72 4.30 12.20
N GLY A 4 -1.33 3.95 10.98
CA GLY A 4 -2.21 3.15 10.12
C GLY A 4 -1.57 2.76 8.80
N TYR A 5 -2.31 1.93 8.09
CA TYR A 5 -1.97 1.43 6.77
C TYR A 5 -2.71 2.23 5.69
N ILE A 6 -2.12 2.34 4.52
CA ILE A 6 -2.75 3.01 3.38
C ILE A 6 -2.53 2.22 2.09
N VAL A 7 -3.57 2.14 1.26
CA VAL A 7 -3.54 1.53 -0.07
C VAL A 7 -4.25 2.40 -1.10
N ILE A 8 -3.84 2.31 -2.37
CA ILE A 8 -4.61 2.82 -3.50
C ILE A 8 -5.38 1.65 -4.12
N ALA A 9 -6.70 1.79 -4.23
CA ALA A 9 -7.57 0.86 -4.92
C ALA A 9 -8.22 1.56 -6.12
N GLN A 10 -7.61 1.42 -7.28
CA GLN A 10 -8.13 1.90 -8.56
C GLN A 10 -8.41 0.71 -9.49
N ASN A 11 -9.67 0.34 -9.62
CA ASN A 11 -10.09 -0.78 -10.47
C ASN A 11 -9.74 -0.51 -11.94
N ASN A 12 -9.22 -1.53 -12.59
CA ASN A 12 -9.10 -1.57 -14.04
C ASN A 12 -10.09 -2.60 -14.64
N ASP A 13 -9.98 -2.89 -15.92
CA ASP A 13 -10.93 -3.77 -16.61
C ASP A 13 -10.73 -5.26 -16.26
N THR A 14 -9.58 -5.62 -15.68
CA THR A 14 -9.20 -7.00 -15.38
C THR A 14 -9.09 -7.29 -13.89
N THR A 15 -8.90 -6.27 -13.06
CA THR A 15 -8.58 -6.45 -11.63
C THR A 15 -9.47 -5.58 -10.75
N ASP A 16 -10.09 -6.21 -9.76
CA ASP A 16 -10.87 -5.54 -8.72
C ASP A 16 -9.99 -5.24 -7.50
N TYR A 17 -9.25 -4.14 -7.57
CA TYR A 17 -8.38 -3.69 -6.47
C TYR A 17 -9.19 -3.27 -5.23
N LEU A 18 -10.47 -2.90 -5.39
CA LEU A 18 -11.32 -2.56 -4.26
C LEU A 18 -11.65 -3.80 -3.41
N GLU A 19 -11.97 -4.92 -4.04
CA GLU A 19 -12.20 -6.18 -3.32
C GLU A 19 -10.90 -6.74 -2.72
N GLN A 20 -9.75 -6.56 -3.36
CA GLN A 20 -8.45 -6.90 -2.77
C GLN A 20 -8.19 -6.05 -1.51
N ALA A 21 -8.39 -4.72 -1.58
CA ALA A 21 -8.24 -3.85 -0.42
C ALA A 21 -9.22 -4.20 0.71
N TYR A 22 -10.44 -4.61 0.36
CA TYR A 22 -11.42 -5.11 1.33
C TYR A 22 -10.92 -6.37 2.06
N ALA A 23 -10.41 -7.34 1.31
CA ALA A 23 -9.83 -8.55 1.90
C ALA A 23 -8.63 -8.23 2.81
N LEU A 24 -7.76 -7.30 2.39
CA LEU A 24 -6.64 -6.82 3.20
C LEU A 24 -7.12 -6.14 4.50
N ALA A 25 -8.18 -5.30 4.44
CA ALA A 25 -8.75 -4.66 5.63
C ALA A 25 -9.23 -5.70 6.67
N LEU A 26 -9.94 -6.72 6.20
CA LEU A 26 -10.38 -7.81 7.07
C LEU A 26 -9.21 -8.61 7.64
N ASN A 27 -8.20 -8.87 6.83
CA ASN A 27 -6.98 -9.56 7.25
C ASN A 27 -6.24 -8.76 8.34
N LEU A 28 -6.05 -7.45 8.17
CA LEU A 28 -5.43 -6.59 9.18
C LEU A 28 -6.22 -6.61 10.50
N LYS A 29 -7.54 -6.50 10.45
CA LYS A 29 -8.40 -6.54 11.64
C LYS A 29 -8.34 -7.90 12.36
N LEU A 30 -8.13 -8.98 11.61
CA LEU A 30 -8.01 -10.32 12.18
C LEU A 30 -6.64 -10.60 12.79
N THR A 31 -5.57 -10.10 12.17
CA THR A 31 -4.19 -10.53 12.48
C THR A 31 -3.39 -9.52 13.27
N GLN A 32 -3.71 -8.21 13.19
CA GLN A 32 -2.90 -7.17 13.84
C GLN A 32 -3.47 -6.73 15.17
N SER A 33 -2.69 -6.87 16.24
CA SER A 33 -3.15 -6.62 17.61
C SER A 33 -3.11 -5.15 18.04
N LYS A 34 -2.22 -4.33 17.49
CA LYS A 34 -2.02 -2.94 17.93
C LYS A 34 -2.55 -1.91 16.94
N VAL A 35 -2.19 -2.04 15.67
CA VAL A 35 -2.57 -1.11 14.61
C VAL A 35 -3.15 -1.92 13.47
N ASN A 36 -4.42 -1.73 13.18
CA ASN A 36 -5.15 -2.43 12.13
C ASN A 36 -5.98 -1.50 11.24
N SER A 37 -5.87 -0.18 11.45
CA SER A 37 -6.59 0.83 10.68
C SER A 37 -6.08 0.91 9.26
N LEU A 38 -6.99 0.81 8.28
CA LEU A 38 -6.69 0.92 6.86
C LEU A 38 -7.42 2.09 6.22
N THR A 39 -6.66 2.98 5.59
CA THR A 39 -7.17 4.00 4.67
C THR A 39 -7.11 3.48 3.25
N VAL A 40 -8.24 3.52 2.53
CA VAL A 40 -8.29 3.21 1.11
C VAL A 40 -8.41 4.50 0.30
N CYS A 41 -7.55 4.66 -0.70
CA CYS A 41 -7.58 5.78 -1.64
C CYS A 41 -8.18 5.30 -2.96
N VAL A 42 -9.21 5.99 -3.43
CA VAL A 42 -9.98 5.59 -4.61
C VAL A 42 -10.11 6.71 -5.63
N ASP A 43 -10.22 6.36 -6.90
CA ASP A 43 -10.62 7.29 -7.95
C ASP A 43 -12.16 7.39 -8.05
N GLY A 44 -12.65 8.34 -8.84
CA GLY A 44 -14.08 8.56 -9.00
C GLY A 44 -14.85 7.36 -9.62
N LYS A 45 -14.18 6.51 -10.41
CA LYS A 45 -14.77 5.28 -11.00
C LYS A 45 -14.92 4.22 -9.91
N THR A 46 -13.87 3.93 -9.18
CA THR A 46 -13.85 2.92 -8.11
C THR A 46 -14.73 3.34 -6.93
N LYS A 47 -14.78 4.64 -6.61
CA LYS A 47 -15.65 5.18 -5.54
C LYS A 47 -17.12 4.83 -5.72
N LYS A 48 -17.61 4.80 -6.96
CA LYS A 48 -19.00 4.44 -7.28
C LYS A 48 -19.33 2.97 -6.99
N LEU A 49 -18.32 2.12 -6.84
CA LEU A 49 -18.47 0.70 -6.55
C LEU A 49 -18.50 0.40 -5.03
N LEU A 50 -18.30 1.41 -4.19
CA LEU A 50 -18.31 1.25 -2.74
C LEU A 50 -19.68 0.81 -2.25
N LYS A 51 -19.72 -0.29 -1.49
CA LYS A 51 -20.91 -0.87 -0.84
C LYS A 51 -20.81 -0.69 0.68
N ALA A 52 -21.87 -1.00 1.41
CA ALA A 52 -21.90 -0.95 2.88
C ALA A 52 -20.73 -1.72 3.51
N LYS A 53 -20.46 -2.96 3.05
CA LYS A 53 -19.36 -3.78 3.55
C LYS A 53 -17.98 -3.09 3.47
N HIS A 54 -17.73 -2.33 2.40
CA HIS A 54 -16.48 -1.59 2.22
C HIS A 54 -16.37 -0.44 3.22
N LYS A 55 -17.47 0.30 3.43
CA LYS A 55 -17.53 1.42 4.37
C LYS A 55 -17.37 0.98 5.83
N GLU A 56 -17.79 -0.25 6.16
CA GLU A 56 -17.60 -0.85 7.48
C GLU A 56 -16.17 -1.37 7.70
N ALA A 57 -15.53 -1.84 6.62
CA ALA A 57 -14.19 -2.43 6.71
C ALA A 57 -13.07 -1.39 6.74
N PHE A 58 -13.20 -0.31 5.97
CA PHE A 58 -12.18 0.74 5.90
C PHE A 58 -12.39 1.79 6.99
N ASP A 59 -11.31 2.19 7.65
CA ASP A 59 -11.37 3.25 8.66
C ASP A 59 -11.47 4.63 8.02
N ASN A 60 -10.84 4.81 6.85
CA ASN A 60 -10.98 6.03 6.05
C ASN A 60 -11.07 5.68 4.56
N ILE A 61 -11.85 6.49 3.84
CA ILE A 61 -11.96 6.44 2.38
C ILE A 61 -11.61 7.83 1.85
N VAL A 62 -10.54 7.92 1.07
CA VAL A 62 -9.97 9.18 0.58
C VAL A 62 -10.01 9.21 -0.94
N ASP A 63 -10.38 10.34 -1.52
CA ASP A 63 -10.28 10.53 -2.96
C ASP A 63 -8.82 10.77 -3.36
N ILE A 64 -8.41 10.18 -4.48
CA ILE A 64 -7.10 10.48 -5.07
C ILE A 64 -7.12 11.94 -5.54
N PRO A 65 -6.21 12.80 -4.99
CA PRO A 65 -6.26 14.22 -5.26
C PRO A 65 -5.78 14.55 -6.68
N TRP A 66 -6.22 15.71 -7.17
CA TRP A 66 -5.86 16.29 -8.45
C TRP A 66 -6.28 15.43 -9.65
N GLN A 67 -5.49 15.48 -10.72
CA GLN A 67 -5.71 14.63 -11.89
C GLN A 67 -5.32 13.18 -11.59
N ASP A 68 -5.95 12.25 -12.28
CA ASP A 68 -5.60 10.83 -12.23
C ASP A 68 -4.41 10.54 -13.16
N ASP A 69 -3.19 10.50 -12.61
CA ASP A 69 -1.96 10.24 -13.36
C ASP A 69 -1.86 8.79 -13.86
N ALA A 70 -2.71 7.90 -13.37
CA ALA A 70 -2.77 6.49 -13.76
C ALA A 70 -3.96 6.15 -14.65
N LYS A 71 -4.71 7.15 -15.16
CA LYS A 71 -5.96 6.94 -15.90
C LYS A 71 -5.80 5.98 -17.08
N GLU A 72 -4.74 6.18 -17.87
CA GLU A 72 -4.46 5.39 -19.07
C GLU A 72 -3.53 4.18 -18.82
N GLN A 73 -3.30 3.83 -17.55
CA GLN A 73 -2.40 2.74 -17.19
C GLN A 73 -3.15 1.53 -16.67
N ASP A 74 -2.77 0.34 -17.13
CA ASP A 74 -3.33 -0.90 -16.63
C ASP A 74 -2.96 -1.15 -15.16
N TRP A 75 -1.75 -0.83 -14.76
CA TRP A 75 -1.21 -1.14 -13.43
C TRP A 75 -1.41 -0.06 -12.36
N LYS A 76 -2.01 1.07 -12.69
CA LYS A 76 -2.40 2.14 -11.76
C LYS A 76 -1.30 2.63 -10.78
N ILE A 77 -0.03 2.57 -11.19
CA ILE A 77 1.11 2.85 -10.31
C ILE A 77 1.37 4.36 -10.14
N ASN A 78 1.08 5.16 -11.18
CA ASN A 78 1.50 6.56 -11.24
C ASN A 78 0.88 7.47 -10.16
N ASN A 79 -0.14 7.03 -9.45
CA ASN A 79 -0.69 7.78 -8.33
C ASN A 79 0.00 7.48 -6.98
N LYS A 80 0.92 6.51 -6.90
CA LYS A 80 1.55 6.10 -5.62
C LYS A 80 2.32 7.24 -4.94
N TRP A 81 2.91 8.19 -5.67
CA TRP A 81 3.59 9.34 -5.09
C TRP A 81 2.67 10.24 -4.25
N LYS A 82 1.36 10.17 -4.47
CA LYS A 82 0.35 10.97 -3.77
C LYS A 82 0.06 10.48 -2.35
N TYR A 83 0.56 9.30 -1.95
CA TYR A 83 0.32 8.78 -0.61
C TYR A 83 0.64 9.78 0.50
N TYR A 84 1.69 10.58 0.32
CA TYR A 84 2.07 11.62 1.28
C TYR A 84 0.94 12.63 1.56
N TYR A 85 0.11 12.92 0.56
CA TYR A 85 -0.99 13.89 0.68
C TYR A 85 -2.32 13.24 1.06
N MET A 86 -2.42 11.92 0.98
CA MET A 86 -3.66 11.18 1.23
C MET A 86 -3.70 10.54 2.61
N THR A 87 -2.55 10.34 3.24
CA THR A 87 -2.50 9.69 4.54
C THR A 87 -3.08 10.57 5.64
N PRO A 88 -4.00 10.04 6.48
CA PRO A 88 -4.50 10.74 7.67
C PRO A 88 -3.68 10.45 8.93
N TYR A 89 -2.56 9.72 8.82
CA TYR A 89 -1.77 9.26 9.95
C TYR A 89 -0.44 9.98 10.06
N ASP A 90 0.06 10.11 11.30
CA ASP A 90 1.41 10.62 11.59
C ASP A 90 2.49 9.63 11.15
N GLU A 91 2.24 8.33 11.37
CA GLU A 91 3.08 7.23 10.90
C GLU A 91 2.27 6.30 10.00
N THR A 92 2.76 6.07 8.79
CA THR A 92 2.03 5.36 7.74
C THR A 92 2.83 4.22 7.15
N VAL A 93 2.23 3.04 7.07
CA VAL A 93 2.75 1.93 6.26
C VAL A 93 1.97 1.86 4.95
N ILE A 94 2.68 2.05 3.84
CA ILE A 94 2.13 1.93 2.49
C ILE A 94 2.13 0.46 2.10
N LEU A 95 0.97 -0.05 1.67
CA LEU A 95 0.77 -1.42 1.25
C LEU A 95 0.27 -1.48 -0.19
N ASP A 96 0.44 -2.63 -0.83
CA ASP A 96 -0.29 -2.99 -2.04
C ASP A 96 -1.56 -3.76 -1.67
N THR A 97 -2.60 -3.67 -2.50
CA THR A 97 -3.93 -4.23 -2.19
C THR A 97 -3.95 -5.75 -2.14
N ASP A 98 -3.03 -6.40 -2.82
CA ASP A 98 -2.88 -7.87 -2.93
C ASP A 98 -1.98 -8.47 -1.83
N MET A 99 -1.63 -7.69 -0.81
CA MET A 99 -0.85 -8.16 0.33
C MET A 99 -1.72 -8.91 1.35
N MET A 100 -1.08 -9.81 2.10
CA MET A 100 -1.70 -10.54 3.21
C MET A 100 -0.70 -10.70 4.36
N PHE A 101 -1.18 -10.52 5.57
CA PHE A 101 -0.42 -10.68 6.81
C PHE A 101 -0.80 -12.01 7.48
N PRO A 102 0.04 -13.04 7.42
CA PRO A 102 -0.25 -14.34 8.05
C PRO A 102 -0.07 -14.31 9.58
N THR A 103 0.56 -13.26 10.11
CA THR A 103 0.84 -13.11 11.54
C THR A 103 0.87 -11.64 11.95
N ASP A 104 0.87 -11.39 13.26
CA ASP A 104 1.00 -10.05 13.84
C ASP A 104 2.40 -9.47 13.58
N VAL A 105 2.44 -8.30 12.96
CA VAL A 105 3.66 -7.53 12.70
C VAL A 105 3.72 -6.24 13.51
N SER A 106 3.02 -6.16 14.62
CA SER A 106 2.94 -4.95 15.47
C SER A 106 4.31 -4.43 15.92
N HIS A 107 5.33 -5.30 15.97
CA HIS A 107 6.71 -4.92 16.27
C HIS A 107 7.34 -4.02 15.19
N TRP A 108 6.80 -3.99 13.97
CA TRP A 108 7.29 -3.11 12.90
C TRP A 108 7.18 -1.64 13.31
N TRP A 109 6.11 -1.26 14.02
CA TRP A 109 5.90 0.13 14.42
C TRP A 109 6.99 0.66 15.34
N ASP A 110 7.51 -0.20 16.24
CA ASP A 110 8.59 0.17 17.15
C ASP A 110 9.93 0.33 16.42
N ILE A 111 10.13 -0.39 15.31
CA ILE A 111 11.32 -0.29 14.46
C ILE A 111 11.19 0.91 13.51
N MET A 112 10.06 1.06 12.85
CA MET A 112 9.84 2.09 11.83
C MET A 112 9.82 3.50 12.40
N SER A 113 9.35 3.68 13.64
CA SER A 113 9.37 4.98 14.33
C SER A 113 10.77 5.56 14.59
N GLN A 114 11.83 4.79 14.37
CA GLN A 114 13.21 5.23 14.56
C GLN A 114 13.77 6.05 13.38
N ARG A 115 13.05 6.15 12.28
CA ARG A 115 13.48 6.88 11.08
C ARG A 115 12.29 7.45 10.33
N ASP A 116 12.52 8.55 9.62
CA ASP A 116 11.48 9.24 8.85
C ASP A 116 10.97 8.43 7.65
N VAL A 117 11.84 7.62 7.04
CA VAL A 117 11.50 6.78 5.88
C VAL A 117 12.14 5.40 5.99
N TRP A 118 11.34 4.39 5.74
CA TRP A 118 11.77 3.01 5.58
C TRP A 118 11.38 2.47 4.22
N ALA A 119 12.26 1.71 3.62
CA ALA A 119 11.99 1.01 2.37
C ALA A 119 12.56 -0.41 2.42
N THR A 120 11.86 -1.35 1.80
CA THR A 120 12.30 -2.75 1.72
C THR A 120 13.48 -2.88 0.78
N THR A 121 14.60 -3.39 1.26
CA THR A 121 15.83 -3.56 0.46
C THR A 121 16.15 -5.00 0.09
N LYS A 122 15.53 -5.97 0.77
CA LYS A 122 15.79 -7.41 0.59
C LYS A 122 14.48 -8.18 0.65
N VAL A 123 13.85 -8.35 -0.50
CA VAL A 123 12.66 -9.18 -0.63
C VAL A 123 13.08 -10.61 -0.96
N ARG A 124 12.43 -11.58 -0.34
CA ARG A 124 12.65 -13.00 -0.61
C ARG A 124 11.35 -13.65 -1.10
N THR A 125 11.49 -14.60 -2.01
CA THR A 125 10.39 -15.50 -2.36
C THR A 125 10.03 -16.41 -1.18
N TYR A 126 8.90 -17.11 -1.27
CA TYR A 126 8.53 -18.13 -0.29
C TYR A 126 9.55 -19.28 -0.18
N ARG A 127 10.45 -19.45 -1.16
CA ARG A 127 11.58 -20.38 -1.14
C ARG A 127 12.84 -19.80 -0.51
N GLY A 128 12.79 -18.57 -0.01
CA GLY A 128 13.93 -17.88 0.59
C GLY A 128 14.92 -17.26 -0.40
N GLU A 129 14.65 -17.32 -1.70
CA GLU A 129 15.49 -16.73 -2.75
C GLU A 129 15.34 -15.20 -2.75
N ILE A 130 16.44 -14.47 -2.93
CA ILE A 130 16.39 -13.00 -3.02
C ILE A 130 15.76 -12.61 -4.37
N VAL A 131 14.68 -11.84 -4.31
CA VAL A 131 14.06 -11.25 -5.50
C VAL A 131 14.97 -10.15 -6.04
N THR A 132 15.36 -10.27 -7.29
CA THR A 132 16.24 -9.30 -7.94
C THR A 132 15.63 -8.84 -9.25
N SER A 133 15.37 -7.53 -9.37
CA SER A 133 15.00 -6.93 -10.64
C SER A 133 16.25 -6.32 -11.31
N ASN A 134 16.60 -6.82 -12.49
CA ASN A 134 17.74 -6.28 -13.25
C ASN A 134 17.53 -4.82 -13.68
N PHE A 135 16.28 -4.40 -13.88
CA PHE A 135 15.95 -3.03 -14.27
C PHE A 135 16.28 -2.04 -13.14
N TYR A 136 15.77 -2.29 -11.94
CA TYR A 136 15.99 -1.42 -10.79
C TYR A 136 17.47 -1.37 -10.36
N ARG A 137 18.17 -2.50 -10.42
CA ARG A 137 19.61 -2.55 -10.12
C ARG A 137 20.42 -1.61 -11.00
N LYS A 138 20.18 -1.61 -12.31
CA LYS A 138 20.89 -0.74 -13.26
C LYS A 138 20.57 0.73 -12.99
N TYR A 139 19.31 1.06 -12.72
CA TYR A 139 18.90 2.43 -12.43
C TYR A 139 19.53 2.95 -11.14
N PHE A 140 19.43 2.21 -10.05
CA PHE A 140 19.95 2.63 -8.75
C PHE A 140 21.49 2.71 -8.76
N ALA A 141 22.18 1.78 -9.39
CA ALA A 141 23.63 1.83 -9.55
C ALA A 141 24.09 3.06 -10.34
N ALA A 142 23.41 3.40 -11.44
CA ALA A 142 23.72 4.57 -12.27
C ALA A 142 23.50 5.90 -11.55
N ASN A 143 22.65 5.95 -10.53
CA ASN A 143 22.31 7.16 -9.78
C ASN A 143 22.88 7.15 -8.33
N ASN A 144 23.73 6.23 -7.97
CA ASN A 144 24.26 6.03 -6.61
C ASN A 144 23.16 5.95 -5.53
N LEU A 145 22.02 5.39 -5.88
CA LEU A 145 20.90 5.21 -4.96
C LEU A 145 20.99 3.86 -4.25
N PRO A 146 20.50 3.74 -3.01
CA PRO A 146 20.42 2.46 -2.36
C PRO A 146 19.46 1.53 -3.13
N ASN A 147 19.79 0.23 -3.18
CA ASN A 147 18.90 -0.76 -3.76
C ASN A 147 17.62 -0.87 -2.93
N VAL A 148 16.57 -0.24 -3.38
CA VAL A 148 15.23 -0.29 -2.79
C VAL A 148 14.34 -1.15 -3.68
N TYR A 149 13.60 -2.06 -3.08
CA TYR A 149 12.53 -2.78 -3.76
C TYR A 149 11.20 -2.14 -3.36
N THR A 150 10.52 -1.57 -4.32
CA THR A 150 9.11 -1.19 -4.18
C THR A 150 8.29 -2.18 -4.98
N ALA A 151 7.48 -2.97 -4.31
CA ALA A 151 6.49 -3.82 -4.97
C ALA A 151 5.45 -2.97 -5.69
#